data_aa115427e01c28ae7b271a3101c5db41
#
_entry.id   aa115427e01c28ae7b271a3101c5db41
#
_cell.length_a   1.000
_cell.length_b   1.000
_cell.length_c   1.000
_cell.angle_alpha   90.00
_cell.angle_beta   90.00
_cell.angle_gamma   90.00
#
_symmetry.space_group_name_H-M   'P 1'
#
loop_
_entity.id
_entity.type
_entity.pdbx_description
1 polymer ?
#
loop_
_entity_poly.entity_id
_entity_poly.type
_entity_poly.pdbx_seq_one_letter_code
_entity_poly.pdbx_strand_id
1 'polypeptide(L)'
;VSKVSNTAGVYGAFLKKWDGRALKPIEFIKPSYNECTPEDIAIYNDKIENIISDVECDILYLDPPYTQNQYGTQYHLLETLVLGDEPKISPVTGSRPTAPYRSDWSKEYKAHILLDKVVAKTQARYLLMSYSNDGLLSKDYIEAVLKRYGKPETLLCEKIEYKQYLNWKAKEDEQHFEYLFFIEKKPAREVVYEAPLNYVGSKAKMVSDIRANLPTNIDTMMDVFGGGFNAGANIPAKHIFYNDLNFFVMRMIQSFRNTDTYTYLMAIRKNIQKFGLEPGNQEAYFAARKYYNSRPMAKRDIKLLYTLILYGFQQQIRFNSDHDFNNPPGNRWFNDCVLAKFISFARHLKEQYCTFMQDDFMQTLEVLKNGDFAYLDPPYMLTCGSYNDGKRGFGGWTRAHENALF
;
A
#
# COMPACT_ATOMS: atom_id res chain seq x y z
N VAL A 1 28.76 -7.33 -23.57
CA VAL A 1 28.41 -5.97 -23.11
C VAL A 1 29.26 -5.60 -21.91
N SER A 2 29.29 -6.39 -20.84
CA SER A 2 30.10 -6.13 -19.65
C SER A 2 31.61 -5.98 -19.89
N LYS A 3 32.10 -6.45 -21.04
CA LYS A 3 33.50 -6.29 -21.46
C LYS A 3 33.78 -4.97 -22.16
N VAL A 4 32.75 -4.27 -22.63
CA VAL A 4 32.89 -3.06 -23.49
C VAL A 4 32.49 -1.79 -22.76
N SER A 5 31.68 -1.90 -21.73
CA SER A 5 31.23 -0.75 -20.98
C SER A 5 31.91 -0.72 -19.63
N ASN A 6 32.70 0.35 -19.36
CA ASN A 6 32.58 0.92 -18.07
C ASN A 6 33.73 0.83 -17.08
N THR A 7 34.22 1.98 -16.70
CA THR A 7 35.04 2.18 -15.50
C THR A 7 34.24 2.51 -14.23
N ALA A 8 32.93 2.73 -14.30
CA ALA A 8 32.12 3.23 -13.17
C ALA A 8 30.95 2.31 -12.77
N GLY A 9 30.87 1.09 -13.31
CA GLY A 9 29.75 0.20 -13.03
C GLY A 9 28.41 0.64 -13.68
N VAL A 10 28.38 1.65 -14.52
CA VAL A 10 27.20 2.20 -15.22
C VAL A 10 27.46 2.19 -16.72
N TYR A 11 26.56 1.66 -17.50
CA TYR A 11 26.65 1.62 -18.97
C TYR A 11 26.46 2.98 -19.64
N GLY A 12 26.80 4.07 -18.98
CA GLY A 12 26.52 5.40 -19.45
C GLY A 12 27.72 6.35 -19.47
N ALA A 13 28.94 5.85 -19.27
CA ALA A 13 30.12 6.68 -19.28
C ALA A 13 31.02 6.34 -20.48
N PHE A 14 31.50 7.35 -21.21
CA PHE A 14 32.50 7.13 -22.22
C PHE A 14 33.79 6.61 -21.61
N LEU A 15 34.33 5.54 -22.19
CA LEU A 15 35.62 5.02 -21.80
C LEU A 15 36.72 5.97 -22.31
N LYS A 16 37.65 6.37 -21.44
CA LYS A 16 38.82 7.14 -21.80
C LYS A 16 39.87 6.29 -22.54
N LYS A 17 39.85 4.98 -22.32
CA LYS A 17 40.69 3.99 -23.02
C LYS A 17 39.98 2.63 -22.98
N TRP A 18 40.28 1.78 -23.96
CA TRP A 18 39.72 0.44 -24.02
C TRP A 18 40.16 -0.41 -22.84
N ASP A 19 39.20 -1.12 -22.22
CA ASP A 19 39.51 -2.18 -21.28
C ASP A 19 40.10 -3.38 -22.02
N GLY A 20 41.16 -4.00 -21.47
CA GLY A 20 41.81 -5.17 -22.09
C GLY A 20 40.87 -6.35 -22.32
N ARG A 21 39.78 -6.44 -21.55
CA ARG A 21 38.72 -7.44 -21.76
C ARG A 21 37.89 -7.18 -23.02
N ALA A 22 37.75 -5.93 -23.41
CA ALA A 22 37.04 -5.54 -24.63
C ALA A 22 37.80 -5.89 -25.91
N LEU A 23 39.10 -6.05 -25.80
CA LEU A 23 40.00 -6.43 -26.94
C LEU A 23 40.07 -7.95 -27.15
N LYS A 24 39.49 -8.75 -26.27
CA LYS A 24 39.40 -10.21 -26.44
C LYS A 24 38.27 -10.57 -27.41
N PRO A 25 38.43 -11.66 -28.20
CA PRO A 25 37.34 -12.16 -29.03
C PRO A 25 36.06 -12.40 -28.19
N ILE A 26 34.90 -12.05 -28.74
CA ILE A 26 33.60 -12.32 -28.17
C ILE A 26 33.20 -13.72 -28.67
N GLU A 27 33.06 -14.65 -27.74
CA GLU A 27 32.48 -15.97 -28.02
C GLU A 27 30.99 -15.90 -27.73
N PHE A 28 30.15 -16.22 -28.70
CA PHE A 28 28.73 -16.35 -28.53
C PHE A 28 28.43 -17.77 -28.03
N ILE A 29 28.10 -17.87 -26.75
CA ILE A 29 27.68 -19.13 -26.14
C ILE A 29 26.15 -19.22 -26.32
N LYS A 30 25.71 -20.22 -27.10
CA LYS A 30 24.30 -20.50 -27.25
C LYS A 30 23.75 -20.97 -25.89
N PRO A 31 22.72 -20.32 -25.33
CA PRO A 31 22.13 -20.79 -24.08
C PRO A 31 21.47 -22.16 -24.29
N SER A 32 21.50 -22.99 -23.25
CA SER A 32 20.66 -24.19 -23.20
C SER A 32 19.20 -23.78 -22.98
N TYR A 33 18.29 -24.43 -23.64
CA TYR A 33 16.85 -24.20 -23.49
C TYR A 33 16.13 -25.54 -23.51
N ASN A 34 14.97 -25.59 -22.87
CA ASN A 34 14.08 -26.71 -22.97
C ASN A 34 13.39 -26.71 -24.34
N GLU A 35 13.14 -27.89 -24.89
CA GLU A 35 12.33 -27.99 -26.07
C GLU A 35 10.88 -27.64 -25.72
N CYS A 36 10.35 -26.61 -26.35
CA CYS A 36 8.95 -26.20 -26.25
C CYS A 36 8.52 -25.66 -27.62
N THR A 37 7.22 -25.75 -27.90
CA THR A 37 6.67 -25.14 -29.12
C THR A 37 6.37 -23.65 -28.88
N PRO A 38 6.33 -22.81 -29.93
CA PRO A 38 5.96 -21.39 -29.78
C PRO A 38 4.57 -21.20 -29.13
N GLU A 39 3.67 -22.15 -29.32
CA GLU A 39 2.32 -22.12 -28.76
C GLU A 39 2.30 -22.34 -27.24
N ASP A 40 3.36 -22.90 -26.67
CA ASP A 40 3.50 -23.11 -25.23
C ASP A 40 3.96 -21.84 -24.49
N ILE A 41 4.32 -20.75 -25.23
CA ILE A 41 4.90 -19.54 -24.66
C ILE A 41 4.08 -18.32 -25.08
N ALA A 42 3.54 -17.61 -24.09
CA ALA A 42 2.95 -16.28 -24.29
C ALA A 42 3.90 -15.19 -23.78
N ILE A 43 4.25 -14.23 -24.65
CA ILE A 43 5.14 -13.13 -24.33
C ILE A 43 4.33 -11.82 -24.30
N TYR A 44 4.41 -11.11 -23.19
CA TYR A 44 3.77 -9.81 -23.01
C TYR A 44 4.83 -8.71 -22.91
N ASN A 45 4.58 -7.57 -23.55
CA ASN A 45 5.42 -6.38 -23.45
C ASN A 45 4.59 -5.19 -22.96
N ASP A 46 4.21 -5.24 -21.69
CA ASP A 46 3.45 -4.18 -21.02
C ASP A 46 3.86 -4.12 -19.54
N LYS A 47 3.34 -3.15 -18.83
CA LYS A 47 3.48 -3.09 -17.37
C LYS A 47 2.67 -4.18 -16.72
N ILE A 48 3.28 -4.95 -15.82
CA ILE A 48 2.62 -6.05 -15.12
C ILE A 48 1.29 -5.62 -14.47
N GLU A 49 1.24 -4.42 -13.91
CA GLU A 49 0.05 -3.88 -13.27
C GLU A 49 -1.13 -3.61 -14.22
N ASN A 50 -0.92 -3.65 -15.53
CA ASN A 50 -1.98 -3.51 -16.54
C ASN A 50 -2.54 -4.85 -16.99
N ILE A 51 -1.71 -5.89 -17.03
CA ILE A 51 -2.06 -7.18 -17.61
C ILE A 51 -2.36 -8.27 -16.59
N ILE A 52 -1.92 -8.11 -15.34
CA ILE A 52 -1.94 -9.19 -14.34
C ILE A 52 -3.34 -9.74 -14.03
N SER A 53 -4.39 -8.96 -14.20
CA SER A 53 -5.77 -9.42 -14.01
C SER A 53 -6.26 -10.37 -15.10
N ASP A 54 -5.63 -10.29 -16.27
CA ASP A 54 -6.03 -11.02 -17.48
C ASP A 54 -5.12 -12.23 -17.76
N VAL A 55 -4.03 -12.38 -16.99
CA VAL A 55 -3.11 -13.50 -17.12
C VAL A 55 -3.53 -14.63 -16.19
N GLU A 56 -3.89 -15.77 -16.78
CA GLU A 56 -4.18 -17.00 -16.05
C GLU A 56 -2.90 -17.82 -15.92
N CYS A 57 -2.54 -18.18 -14.69
CA CYS A 57 -1.41 -19.05 -14.40
C CYS A 57 -1.57 -19.71 -13.02
N ASP A 58 -0.98 -20.89 -12.85
CA ASP A 58 -0.95 -21.56 -11.54
C ASP A 58 0.02 -20.89 -10.58
N ILE A 59 1.18 -20.48 -11.08
CA ILE A 59 2.27 -19.89 -10.31
C ILE A 59 2.63 -18.55 -10.95
N LEU A 60 2.59 -17.49 -10.16
CA LEU A 60 3.15 -16.18 -10.52
C LEU A 60 4.53 -16.04 -9.87
N TYR A 61 5.58 -16.01 -10.69
CA TYR A 61 6.90 -15.64 -10.24
C TYR A 61 7.12 -14.13 -10.42
N LEU A 62 7.54 -13.46 -9.36
CA LEU A 62 7.81 -12.04 -9.33
C LEU A 62 9.29 -11.78 -9.05
N ASP A 63 9.95 -11.08 -9.96
CA ASP A 63 11.32 -10.56 -9.82
C ASP A 63 11.34 -9.08 -10.24
N PRO A 64 10.69 -8.19 -9.47
CA PRO A 64 10.57 -6.78 -9.82
C PRO A 64 11.89 -6.04 -9.61
N PRO A 65 12.10 -4.88 -10.28
CA PRO A 65 13.22 -4.02 -9.96
C PRO A 65 13.24 -3.64 -8.48
N TYR A 66 14.36 -3.91 -7.79
CA TYR A 66 14.45 -3.72 -6.33
C TYR A 66 15.20 -2.46 -5.91
N THR A 67 15.96 -1.80 -6.83
CA THR A 67 16.70 -0.58 -6.51
C THR A 67 16.10 0.66 -7.17
N GLN A 68 16.57 1.84 -6.75
CA GLN A 68 16.23 3.11 -7.42
C GLN A 68 16.82 3.23 -8.82
N ASN A 69 17.71 2.34 -9.21
CA ASN A 69 18.34 2.33 -10.51
C ASN A 69 17.35 1.88 -11.58
N GLN A 70 17.25 2.70 -12.62
CA GLN A 70 16.35 2.41 -13.74
C GLN A 70 17.05 1.49 -14.75
N TYR A 71 16.45 0.35 -15.06
CA TYR A 71 17.00 -0.58 -16.06
C TYR A 71 17.21 0.06 -17.42
N GLY A 72 16.28 0.91 -17.87
CA GLY A 72 16.44 1.67 -19.10
C GLY A 72 17.65 2.62 -19.12
N THR A 73 18.20 2.99 -17.94
CA THR A 73 19.45 3.73 -17.85
C THR A 73 20.65 2.79 -17.87
N GLN A 74 20.58 1.67 -17.17
CA GLN A 74 21.69 0.72 -17.08
C GLN A 74 21.90 -0.07 -18.37
N TYR A 75 20.81 -0.46 -19.03
CA TYR A 75 20.81 -1.31 -20.22
C TYR A 75 20.51 -0.54 -21.52
N HIS A 76 20.67 0.79 -21.53
CA HIS A 76 20.35 1.63 -22.70
C HIS A 76 21.06 1.19 -23.99
N LEU A 77 22.25 0.59 -23.89
CA LEU A 77 22.96 0.06 -25.04
C LEU A 77 22.26 -1.16 -25.64
N LEU A 78 21.75 -2.06 -24.80
CA LEU A 78 20.99 -3.22 -25.24
C LEU A 78 19.65 -2.80 -25.87
N GLU A 79 18.98 -1.82 -25.28
CA GLU A 79 17.78 -1.21 -25.87
C GLU A 79 18.05 -0.65 -27.26
N THR A 80 19.16 0.06 -27.44
CA THR A 80 19.55 0.61 -28.74
C THR A 80 19.83 -0.48 -29.78
N LEU A 81 20.48 -1.57 -29.34
CA LEU A 81 20.75 -2.71 -30.24
C LEU A 81 19.46 -3.42 -30.66
N VAL A 82 18.52 -3.61 -29.74
CA VAL A 82 17.23 -4.28 -30.00
C VAL A 82 16.34 -3.42 -30.91
N LEU A 83 16.30 -2.12 -30.67
CA LEU A 83 15.48 -1.19 -31.45
C LEU A 83 16.08 -0.91 -32.83
N GLY A 84 17.41 -1.04 -32.98
CA GLY A 84 18.11 -0.71 -34.22
C GLY A 84 17.98 0.77 -34.64
N ASP A 85 17.73 1.65 -33.66
CA ASP A 85 17.53 3.08 -33.84
C ASP A 85 18.81 3.89 -33.60
N GLU A 86 18.81 5.15 -34.04
CA GLU A 86 19.89 6.13 -33.80
C GLU A 86 19.41 7.23 -32.84
N PRO A 87 19.31 6.93 -31.53
CA PRO A 87 18.78 7.91 -30.59
C PRO A 87 19.76 9.06 -30.36
N LYS A 88 19.24 10.26 -30.09
CA LYS A 88 20.06 11.38 -29.63
C LYS A 88 20.66 11.03 -28.26
N ILE A 89 21.96 10.82 -28.22
CA ILE A 89 22.67 10.45 -26.99
C ILE A 89 23.15 11.64 -26.19
N SER A 90 23.30 11.47 -24.88
CA SER A 90 23.91 12.46 -24.00
C SER A 90 25.40 12.66 -24.36
N PRO A 91 25.89 13.90 -24.56
CA PRO A 91 27.29 14.14 -24.84
C PRO A 91 28.22 13.84 -23.66
N VAL A 92 27.67 13.72 -22.45
CA VAL A 92 28.44 13.46 -21.21
C VAL A 92 28.52 11.98 -20.90
N THR A 93 27.40 11.26 -20.99
CA THR A 93 27.28 9.86 -20.55
C THR A 93 27.17 8.87 -21.71
N GLY A 94 26.90 9.33 -22.93
CA GLY A 94 26.62 8.44 -24.06
C GLY A 94 25.27 7.69 -23.96
N SER A 95 24.46 7.98 -22.97
CA SER A 95 23.17 7.29 -22.79
C SER A 95 22.09 7.91 -23.66
N ARG A 96 21.17 7.07 -24.14
CA ARG A 96 19.94 7.49 -24.81
C ARG A 96 18.96 8.10 -23.81
N PRO A 97 17.91 8.84 -24.24
CA PRO A 97 16.85 9.31 -23.36
C PRO A 97 16.18 8.15 -22.68
N THR A 98 16.15 8.15 -21.33
CA THR A 98 15.64 7.05 -20.52
C THR A 98 14.21 7.25 -20.03
N ALA A 99 13.62 8.42 -20.23
CA ALA A 99 12.28 8.75 -19.75
C ALA A 99 11.20 7.72 -20.16
N PRO A 100 11.16 7.21 -21.41
CA PRO A 100 10.18 6.19 -21.82
C PRO A 100 10.33 4.84 -21.09
N TYR A 101 11.53 4.55 -20.57
CA TYR A 101 11.89 3.26 -19.97
C TYR A 101 11.91 3.31 -18.43
N ARG A 102 11.39 4.38 -17.83
CA ARG A 102 11.36 4.50 -16.37
C ARG A 102 10.23 3.67 -15.78
N SER A 103 10.60 2.84 -14.82
CA SER A 103 9.66 2.05 -14.05
C SER A 103 9.29 2.73 -12.72
N ASP A 104 8.04 2.66 -12.35
CA ASP A 104 7.58 3.08 -11.03
C ASP A 104 7.96 2.08 -9.93
N TRP A 105 8.34 0.85 -10.28
CA TRP A 105 8.93 -0.13 -9.36
C TRP A 105 10.27 0.33 -8.76
N SER A 106 10.99 1.21 -9.43
CA SER A 106 12.23 1.82 -8.93
C SER A 106 12.00 3.12 -8.12
N LYS A 107 10.78 3.35 -7.62
CA LYS A 107 10.43 4.53 -6.81
C LYS A 107 9.79 4.10 -5.49
N GLU A 108 10.33 4.64 -4.38
CA GLU A 108 9.75 4.42 -3.06
C GLU A 108 8.25 4.78 -3.03
N TYR A 109 7.48 4.05 -2.24
CA TYR A 109 6.01 4.04 -2.18
C TYR A 109 5.28 3.63 -3.46
N LYS A 110 5.78 3.96 -4.66
CA LYS A 110 5.18 3.46 -5.89
C LYS A 110 5.37 1.94 -6.02
N ALA A 111 6.59 1.46 -5.77
CA ALA A 111 6.85 0.01 -5.72
C ALA A 111 5.95 -0.71 -4.71
N HIS A 112 5.73 -0.10 -3.54
CA HIS A 112 4.83 -0.64 -2.52
C HIS A 112 3.39 -0.75 -3.03
N ILE A 113 2.87 0.31 -3.66
CA ILE A 113 1.52 0.35 -4.25
C ILE A 113 1.39 -0.69 -5.36
N LEU A 114 2.42 -0.84 -6.20
CA LEU A 114 2.40 -1.79 -7.32
C LEU A 114 2.43 -3.23 -6.84
N LEU A 115 3.26 -3.56 -5.83
CA LEU A 115 3.27 -4.90 -5.25
C LEU A 115 1.90 -5.27 -4.69
N ASP A 116 1.28 -4.40 -3.89
CA ASP A 116 -0.07 -4.64 -3.36
C ASP A 116 -1.08 -4.87 -4.50
N LYS A 117 -1.04 -4.04 -5.56
CA LYS A 117 -1.94 -4.17 -6.70
C LYS A 117 -1.76 -5.48 -7.45
N VAL A 118 -0.51 -5.85 -7.76
CA VAL A 118 -0.20 -7.07 -8.52
C VAL A 118 -0.62 -8.31 -7.73
N VAL A 119 -0.24 -8.39 -6.44
CA VAL A 119 -0.60 -9.53 -5.59
C VAL A 119 -2.12 -9.62 -5.38
N ALA A 120 -2.81 -8.48 -5.26
CA ALA A 120 -4.27 -8.47 -5.11
C ALA A 120 -5.00 -8.95 -6.38
N LYS A 121 -4.51 -8.55 -7.57
CA LYS A 121 -5.24 -8.73 -8.85
C LYS A 121 -4.91 -10.02 -9.56
N THR A 122 -3.74 -10.63 -9.32
CA THR A 122 -3.42 -11.91 -9.96
C THR A 122 -4.43 -13.00 -9.61
N GLN A 123 -4.70 -13.86 -10.57
CA GLN A 123 -5.52 -15.06 -10.39
C GLN A 123 -4.69 -16.31 -10.07
N ALA A 124 -3.36 -16.18 -10.04
CA ALA A 124 -2.46 -17.28 -9.72
C ALA A 124 -2.79 -17.92 -8.37
N ARG A 125 -2.70 -19.25 -8.33
CA ARG A 125 -2.88 -20.00 -7.07
C ARG A 125 -1.69 -19.87 -6.14
N TYR A 126 -0.48 -19.81 -6.70
CA TYR A 126 0.76 -19.72 -5.94
C TYR A 126 1.54 -18.46 -6.31
N LEU A 127 2.13 -17.85 -5.32
CA LEU A 127 3.03 -16.71 -5.50
C LEU A 127 4.43 -17.13 -5.08
N LEU A 128 5.39 -16.87 -5.97
CA LEU A 128 6.81 -17.01 -5.72
C LEU A 128 7.48 -15.67 -6.03
N MET A 129 8.26 -15.12 -5.09
CA MET A 129 8.88 -13.82 -5.28
C MET A 129 10.34 -13.86 -4.81
N SER A 130 11.26 -13.44 -5.66
CA SER A 130 12.62 -13.12 -5.25
C SER A 130 12.77 -11.63 -5.01
N TYR A 131 13.54 -11.26 -3.97
CA TYR A 131 13.78 -9.85 -3.67
C TYR A 131 15.06 -9.66 -2.85
N SER A 132 15.89 -8.67 -3.24
CA SER A 132 17.12 -8.35 -2.53
C SER A 132 16.87 -7.69 -1.18
N ASN A 133 17.74 -7.99 -0.18
CA ASN A 133 17.71 -7.31 1.12
C ASN A 133 18.00 -5.81 1.03
N ASP A 134 18.63 -5.33 -0.06
CA ASP A 134 18.95 -3.92 -0.30
C ASP A 134 17.83 -3.20 -1.07
N GLY A 135 16.71 -3.87 -1.29
CA GLY A 135 15.62 -3.35 -2.10
C GLY A 135 14.80 -2.26 -1.40
N LEU A 136 13.98 -1.55 -2.20
CA LEU A 136 13.06 -0.51 -1.72
C LEU A 136 11.94 -1.05 -0.81
N LEU A 137 11.55 -2.31 -1.02
CA LEU A 137 10.54 -3.00 -0.22
C LEU A 137 11.23 -3.76 0.91
N SER A 138 10.86 -3.49 2.14
CA SER A 138 11.36 -4.27 3.26
C SER A 138 10.77 -5.68 3.27
N LYS A 139 11.46 -6.62 3.93
CA LYS A 139 10.94 -7.96 4.20
C LYS A 139 9.57 -7.90 4.89
N ASP A 140 9.45 -7.05 5.91
CA ASP A 140 8.22 -6.93 6.71
C ASP A 140 7.05 -6.42 5.87
N TYR A 141 7.31 -5.49 4.95
CA TYR A 141 6.29 -5.03 4.01
C TYR A 141 5.83 -6.14 3.05
N ILE A 142 6.78 -6.85 2.43
CA ILE A 142 6.49 -7.97 1.51
C ILE A 142 5.66 -9.03 2.24
N GLU A 143 6.10 -9.47 3.43
CA GLU A 143 5.36 -10.44 4.24
C GLU A 143 3.95 -9.95 4.60
N ALA A 144 3.79 -8.67 4.96
CA ALA A 144 2.49 -8.10 5.31
C ALA A 144 1.52 -8.14 4.11
N VAL A 145 2.02 -7.85 2.90
CA VAL A 145 1.24 -7.95 1.65
C VAL A 145 0.89 -9.41 1.36
N LEU A 146 1.88 -10.30 1.37
CA LEU A 146 1.68 -11.71 1.05
C LEU A 146 0.69 -12.38 2.02
N LYS A 147 0.82 -12.16 3.33
CA LYS A 147 -0.10 -12.69 4.36
C LYS A 147 -1.53 -12.18 4.22
N ARG A 148 -1.71 -10.96 3.68
CA ARG A 148 -3.06 -10.43 3.44
C ARG A 148 -3.80 -11.18 2.36
N TYR A 149 -3.13 -11.48 1.24
CA TYR A 149 -3.74 -12.10 0.06
C TYR A 149 -3.54 -13.61 -0.03
N GLY A 150 -2.62 -14.14 0.76
CA GLY A 150 -2.30 -15.57 0.84
C GLY A 150 -2.76 -16.20 2.15
N LYS A 151 -2.60 -17.51 2.24
CA LYS A 151 -2.81 -18.31 3.44
C LYS A 151 -1.55 -18.19 4.31
N PRO A 152 -1.59 -17.51 5.47
CA PRO A 152 -0.40 -17.19 6.25
C PRO A 152 0.40 -18.42 6.69
N GLU A 153 -0.29 -19.54 6.91
CA GLU A 153 0.31 -20.83 7.30
C GLU A 153 1.16 -21.48 6.20
N THR A 154 1.00 -21.03 4.95
CA THR A 154 1.78 -21.53 3.80
C THR A 154 2.94 -20.63 3.44
N LEU A 155 3.13 -19.51 4.16
CA LEU A 155 4.22 -18.59 3.86
C LEU A 155 5.57 -19.23 4.20
N LEU A 156 6.42 -19.33 3.20
CA LEU A 156 7.82 -19.69 3.32
C LEU A 156 8.67 -18.49 2.92
N CYS A 157 9.78 -18.30 3.59
CA CYS A 157 10.76 -17.28 3.25
C CYS A 157 12.17 -17.87 3.47
N GLU A 158 12.86 -18.12 2.38
CA GLU A 158 14.23 -18.59 2.39
C GLU A 158 15.20 -17.43 2.15
N LYS A 159 16.37 -17.51 2.79
CA LYS A 159 17.46 -16.57 2.61
C LYS A 159 18.53 -17.25 1.76
N ILE A 160 18.79 -16.69 0.57
CA ILE A 160 19.79 -17.20 -0.36
C ILE A 160 20.98 -16.24 -0.35
N GLU A 161 22.10 -16.69 0.21
CA GLU A 161 23.33 -15.91 0.20
C GLU A 161 23.99 -15.98 -1.17
N TYR A 162 24.33 -14.81 -1.73
CA TYR A 162 25.12 -14.75 -2.95
C TYR A 162 26.26 -13.77 -2.82
N LYS A 163 27.37 -14.08 -3.51
CA LYS A 163 28.51 -13.18 -3.57
C LYS A 163 28.23 -12.09 -4.61
N GLN A 164 27.94 -10.90 -4.15
CA GLN A 164 27.86 -9.75 -5.05
C GLN A 164 29.25 -9.50 -5.68
N TYR A 165 29.27 -9.07 -6.95
CA TYR A 165 30.47 -8.51 -7.56
C TYR A 165 30.84 -7.25 -6.78
N LEU A 166 31.81 -7.34 -5.89
CA LEU A 166 32.31 -6.24 -5.08
C LEU A 166 32.90 -5.17 -6.00
N ASN A 167 32.21 -4.09 -6.17
CA ASN A 167 32.83 -2.84 -6.58
C ASN A 167 33.67 -2.35 -5.41
N TRP A 168 34.84 -1.73 -5.69
CA TRP A 168 35.86 -1.22 -4.77
C TRP A 168 35.39 -0.46 -3.51
N LYS A 169 34.10 -0.24 -3.33
CA LYS A 169 33.49 0.54 -2.26
C LYS A 169 32.54 -0.26 -1.37
N ALA A 170 32.34 -1.54 -1.63
CA ALA A 170 31.53 -2.36 -0.74
C ALA A 170 32.30 -2.54 0.58
N LYS A 171 31.68 -2.16 1.68
CA LYS A 171 32.19 -2.45 3.01
C LYS A 171 32.16 -3.96 3.21
N GLU A 172 33.23 -4.54 3.70
CA GLU A 172 33.38 -5.99 3.90
C GLU A 172 32.34 -6.61 4.86
N ASP A 173 31.57 -5.77 5.59
CA ASP A 173 30.63 -6.18 6.63
C ASP A 173 29.14 -6.25 6.17
N GLU A 174 28.81 -5.88 4.94
CA GLU A 174 27.43 -5.94 4.47
C GLU A 174 27.14 -7.28 3.79
N GLN A 175 26.39 -8.15 4.46
CA GLN A 175 25.91 -9.41 3.87
C GLN A 175 24.83 -9.14 2.84
N HIS A 176 25.12 -9.46 1.57
CA HIS A 176 24.14 -9.41 0.48
C HIS A 176 23.48 -10.77 0.32
N PHE A 177 22.18 -10.77 0.30
CA PHE A 177 21.39 -11.97 0.08
C PHE A 177 20.05 -11.63 -0.55
N GLU A 178 19.42 -12.62 -1.13
CA GLU A 178 18.06 -12.52 -1.64
C GLU A 178 17.12 -13.35 -0.76
N TYR A 179 15.93 -12.82 -0.58
CA TYR A 179 14.80 -13.56 -0.04
C TYR A 179 14.06 -14.25 -1.18
N LEU A 180 13.68 -15.50 -0.97
CA LEU A 180 12.75 -16.22 -1.80
C LEU A 180 11.49 -16.47 -0.98
N PHE A 181 10.40 -15.80 -1.34
CA PHE A 181 9.10 -15.94 -0.70
C PHE A 181 8.23 -16.88 -1.52
N PHE A 182 7.49 -17.73 -0.84
CA PHE A 182 6.43 -18.56 -1.43
C PHE A 182 5.19 -18.50 -0.55
N ILE A 183 3.99 -18.43 -1.19
CA ILE A 183 2.72 -18.51 -0.47
C ILE A 183 1.60 -19.03 -1.41
N GLU A 184 0.67 -19.81 -0.86
CA GLU A 184 -0.60 -20.14 -1.54
C GLU A 184 -1.58 -18.98 -1.35
N LYS A 185 -2.17 -18.52 -2.45
CA LYS A 185 -3.14 -17.43 -2.44
C LYS A 185 -4.49 -17.91 -1.91
N LYS A 186 -5.16 -17.11 -1.11
CA LYS A 186 -6.53 -17.41 -0.67
C LYS A 186 -7.56 -16.84 -1.65
N PRO A 187 -8.77 -17.39 -1.68
CA PRO A 187 -9.84 -16.84 -2.50
C PRO A 187 -10.11 -15.36 -2.18
N ALA A 188 -10.42 -14.57 -3.20
CA ALA A 188 -10.65 -13.12 -3.05
C ALA A 188 -11.74 -12.79 -2.00
N ARG A 189 -12.76 -13.66 -1.89
CA ARG A 189 -13.83 -13.52 -0.90
C ARG A 189 -13.36 -13.67 0.56
N GLU A 190 -12.20 -14.27 0.80
CA GLU A 190 -11.63 -14.46 2.14
C GLU A 190 -10.67 -13.33 2.52
N VAL A 191 -10.30 -12.46 1.57
CA VAL A 191 -9.44 -11.32 1.84
C VAL A 191 -10.18 -10.29 2.69
N VAL A 192 -9.57 -9.91 3.82
CA VAL A 192 -10.10 -8.87 4.72
C VAL A 192 -9.26 -7.60 4.57
N TYR A 193 -9.93 -6.52 4.23
CA TYR A 193 -9.34 -5.18 4.14
C TYR A 193 -9.57 -4.46 5.46
N GLU A 194 -8.55 -4.47 6.30
CA GLU A 194 -8.59 -3.83 7.61
C GLU A 194 -8.25 -2.35 7.48
N ALA A 195 -9.10 -1.50 8.07
CA ALA A 195 -8.86 -0.06 8.07
C ALA A 195 -7.55 0.29 8.82
N PRO A 196 -6.77 1.25 8.29
CA PRO A 196 -5.53 1.68 8.93
C PRO A 196 -5.79 2.67 10.10
N LEU A 197 -6.91 2.48 10.79
CA LEU A 197 -7.35 3.26 11.95
C LEU A 197 -7.62 2.32 13.12
N ASN A 198 -7.04 2.66 14.28
CA ASN A 198 -7.36 1.97 15.52
C ASN A 198 -8.61 2.61 16.16
N TYR A 199 -9.77 2.39 15.55
CA TYR A 199 -11.04 2.90 16.02
C TYR A 199 -11.70 1.92 16.99
N VAL A 200 -12.31 2.44 18.04
CA VAL A 200 -12.97 1.61 19.07
C VAL A 200 -14.10 0.80 18.43
N GLY A 201 -14.24 -0.46 18.82
CA GLY A 201 -15.29 -1.34 18.28
C GLY A 201 -14.99 -1.94 16.91
N SER A 202 -13.72 -1.95 16.46
CA SER A 202 -13.34 -2.54 15.16
C SER A 202 -13.89 -3.96 14.99
N LYS A 203 -14.60 -4.20 13.89
CA LYS A 203 -15.16 -5.50 13.49
C LYS A 203 -14.27 -6.30 12.55
N ALA A 204 -13.00 -5.86 12.34
CA ALA A 204 -12.10 -6.53 11.40
C ALA A 204 -11.96 -8.04 11.63
N LYS A 205 -11.95 -8.49 12.89
CA LYS A 205 -11.86 -9.91 13.26
C LYS A 205 -13.16 -10.69 13.02
N MET A 206 -14.29 -10.01 12.91
CA MET A 206 -15.61 -10.59 12.71
C MET A 206 -16.07 -10.58 11.25
N VAL A 207 -15.27 -10.03 10.35
CA VAL A 207 -15.65 -9.85 8.93
C VAL A 207 -16.06 -11.19 8.30
N SER A 208 -15.35 -12.26 8.58
CA SER A 208 -15.68 -13.59 8.05
C SER A 208 -17.04 -14.07 8.52
N ASP A 209 -17.35 -13.89 9.81
CA ASP A 209 -18.63 -14.29 10.38
C ASP A 209 -19.77 -13.39 9.86
N ILE A 210 -19.51 -12.09 9.73
CA ILE A 210 -20.46 -11.16 9.13
C ILE A 210 -20.78 -11.61 7.70
N ARG A 211 -19.76 -11.86 6.86
CA ARG A 211 -19.95 -12.29 5.47
C ARG A 211 -20.71 -13.61 5.35
N ALA A 212 -20.49 -14.56 6.28
CA ALA A 212 -21.18 -15.85 6.28
C ALA A 212 -22.70 -15.74 6.53
N ASN A 213 -23.14 -14.63 7.13
CA ASN A 213 -24.54 -14.37 7.47
C ASN A 213 -25.21 -13.32 6.59
N LEU A 214 -24.54 -12.87 5.52
CA LEU A 214 -25.12 -11.90 4.60
C LEU A 214 -26.11 -12.55 3.61
N PRO A 215 -27.12 -11.81 3.17
CA PRO A 215 -27.92 -12.22 2.01
C PRO A 215 -27.04 -12.25 0.75
N THR A 216 -27.44 -13.05 -0.21
CA THR A 216 -26.81 -13.07 -1.53
C THR A 216 -27.27 -11.84 -2.36
N ASN A 217 -26.36 -11.25 -3.13
CA ASN A 217 -26.67 -10.18 -4.08
C ASN A 217 -27.23 -8.89 -3.45
N ILE A 218 -26.41 -8.24 -2.63
CA ILE A 218 -26.71 -6.93 -2.07
C ILE A 218 -26.47 -5.84 -3.13
N ASP A 219 -27.52 -5.14 -3.58
CA ASP A 219 -27.38 -4.01 -4.49
C ASP A 219 -26.92 -2.76 -3.72
N THR A 220 -27.66 -2.37 -2.73
CA THR A 220 -27.34 -1.22 -1.87
C THR A 220 -27.15 -1.67 -0.43
N MET A 221 -26.07 -1.23 0.17
CA MET A 221 -25.77 -1.45 1.59
C MET A 221 -25.48 -0.13 2.27
N MET A 222 -26.00 0.02 3.48
CA MET A 222 -25.69 1.16 4.34
C MET A 222 -25.01 0.69 5.63
N ASP A 223 -23.81 1.19 5.88
CA ASP A 223 -23.10 1.09 7.16
C ASP A 223 -23.48 2.31 8.00
N VAL A 224 -24.50 2.16 8.84
CA VAL A 224 -25.16 3.26 9.57
C VAL A 224 -24.27 3.87 10.65
N PHE A 225 -23.41 3.07 11.24
CA PHE A 225 -22.45 3.45 12.29
C PHE A 225 -21.03 3.05 11.83
N GLY A 226 -20.59 3.60 10.70
CA GLY A 226 -19.45 3.12 9.93
C GLY A 226 -18.11 3.08 10.66
N GLY A 227 -17.87 4.00 11.62
CA GLY A 227 -16.66 4.04 12.42
C GLY A 227 -15.40 3.92 11.58
N GLY A 228 -14.53 2.96 11.91
CA GLY A 228 -13.33 2.65 11.12
C GLY A 228 -13.60 2.01 9.75
N PHE A 229 -14.83 1.75 9.38
CA PHE A 229 -15.28 1.15 8.12
C PHE A 229 -14.80 -0.28 7.88
N ASN A 230 -14.52 -1.03 8.94
CA ASN A 230 -14.06 -2.41 8.83
C ASN A 230 -15.16 -3.37 8.39
N ALA A 231 -16.42 -3.14 8.77
CA ALA A 231 -17.55 -3.94 8.31
C ALA A 231 -17.94 -3.56 6.89
N GLY A 232 -18.37 -2.30 6.68
CA GLY A 232 -18.89 -1.85 5.40
C GLY A 232 -17.93 -2.01 4.23
N ALA A 233 -16.64 -1.70 4.42
CA ALA A 233 -15.64 -1.89 3.36
C ALA A 233 -15.47 -3.36 2.93
N ASN A 234 -15.91 -4.32 3.74
CA ASN A 234 -15.75 -5.74 3.48
C ASN A 234 -17.05 -6.47 3.11
N ILE A 235 -18.17 -5.78 3.09
CA ILE A 235 -19.46 -6.35 2.64
C ILE A 235 -19.55 -6.20 1.13
N PRO A 236 -19.80 -7.29 0.37
CA PRO A 236 -19.93 -7.23 -1.07
C PRO A 236 -21.29 -6.62 -1.45
N ALA A 237 -21.29 -5.35 -1.86
CA ALA A 237 -22.46 -4.64 -2.36
C ALA A 237 -22.07 -3.80 -3.60
N LYS A 238 -23.04 -3.55 -4.51
CA LYS A 238 -22.77 -2.72 -5.69
C LYS A 238 -22.62 -1.24 -5.32
N HIS A 239 -23.36 -0.77 -4.32
CA HIS A 239 -23.26 0.58 -3.78
C HIS A 239 -23.24 0.53 -2.26
N ILE A 240 -22.29 1.21 -1.65
CA ILE A 240 -22.12 1.28 -0.20
C ILE A 240 -22.30 2.72 0.25
N PHE A 241 -23.24 2.93 1.16
CA PHE A 241 -23.34 4.17 1.94
C PHE A 241 -22.58 3.98 3.24
N TYR A 242 -21.61 4.83 3.46
CA TYR A 242 -20.92 4.97 4.74
C TYR A 242 -21.50 6.15 5.48
N ASN A 243 -21.96 5.94 6.70
CA ASN A 243 -22.38 7.03 7.58
C ASN A 243 -21.66 6.93 8.92
N ASP A 244 -21.22 8.06 9.43
CA ASP A 244 -20.77 8.20 10.82
C ASP A 244 -20.94 9.64 11.28
N LEU A 245 -21.53 9.82 12.46
CA LEU A 245 -21.75 11.15 13.06
C LEU A 245 -20.42 11.86 13.37
N ASN A 246 -19.32 11.09 13.60
CA ASN A 246 -17.99 11.63 13.86
C ASN A 246 -17.36 12.18 12.57
N PHE A 247 -17.43 13.49 12.42
CA PHE A 247 -16.89 14.23 11.29
C PHE A 247 -15.42 13.90 10.96
N PHE A 248 -14.57 13.73 11.96
CA PHE A 248 -13.15 13.47 11.73
C PHE A 248 -12.91 12.08 11.16
N VAL A 249 -13.63 11.10 11.66
CA VAL A 249 -13.53 9.71 11.19
C VAL A 249 -14.07 9.62 9.76
N MET A 250 -15.27 10.13 9.51
CA MET A 250 -15.88 10.15 8.17
C MET A 250 -14.95 10.83 7.16
N ARG A 251 -14.46 12.04 7.46
CA ARG A 251 -13.54 12.75 6.55
C ARG A 251 -12.22 12.03 6.35
N MET A 252 -11.73 11.30 7.35
CA MET A 252 -10.49 10.54 7.24
C MET A 252 -10.67 9.36 6.27
N ILE A 253 -11.71 8.54 6.45
CA ILE A 253 -12.04 7.44 5.54
C ILE A 253 -12.27 7.97 4.12
N GLN A 254 -13.06 9.03 3.98
CA GLN A 254 -13.30 9.69 2.69
C GLN A 254 -11.97 10.15 2.04
N SER A 255 -11.03 10.68 2.83
CA SER A 255 -9.75 11.14 2.31
C SER A 255 -8.86 10.01 1.79
N PHE A 256 -8.92 8.82 2.39
CA PHE A 256 -8.20 7.62 1.90
C PHE A 256 -8.68 7.20 0.51
N ARG A 257 -9.98 7.34 0.26
CA ARG A 257 -10.57 7.07 -1.05
C ARG A 257 -10.27 8.15 -2.09
N ASN A 258 -10.48 9.41 -1.73
CA ASN A 258 -10.50 10.52 -2.68
C ASN A 258 -9.11 11.09 -3.01
N THR A 259 -8.08 10.78 -2.21
CA THR A 259 -6.72 11.23 -2.48
C THR A 259 -5.94 10.11 -3.17
N ASP A 260 -5.14 10.45 -4.17
CA ASP A 260 -4.17 9.52 -4.74
C ASP A 260 -3.27 8.92 -3.65
N THR A 261 -3.10 7.60 -3.67
CA THR A 261 -2.41 6.86 -2.58
C THR A 261 -0.95 7.29 -2.44
N TYR A 262 -0.24 7.47 -3.55
CA TYR A 262 1.14 7.95 -3.52
C TYR A 262 1.23 9.38 -2.94
N THR A 263 0.35 10.26 -3.37
CA THR A 263 0.26 11.64 -2.85
C THR A 263 -0.04 11.67 -1.36
N TYR A 264 -0.88 10.75 -0.87
CA TYR A 264 -1.17 10.65 0.57
C TYR A 264 0.05 10.19 1.36
N LEU A 265 0.74 9.15 0.89
CA LEU A 265 1.96 8.63 1.53
C LEU A 265 3.07 9.67 1.56
N MET A 266 3.26 10.42 0.47
CA MET A 266 4.22 11.53 0.44
C MET A 266 3.87 12.64 1.41
N ALA A 267 2.58 12.90 1.66
CA ALA A 267 2.15 13.87 2.66
C ALA A 267 2.46 13.40 4.09
N ILE A 268 2.23 12.12 4.41
CA ILE A 268 2.62 11.52 5.70
C ILE A 268 4.13 11.66 5.89
N ARG A 269 4.95 11.26 4.92
CA ARG A 269 6.40 11.38 4.95
C ARG A 269 6.86 12.82 5.19
N LYS A 270 6.27 13.76 4.43
CA LYS A 270 6.58 15.19 4.58
C LYS A 270 6.25 15.70 5.99
N ASN A 271 5.14 15.25 6.57
CA ASN A 271 4.77 15.63 7.93
C ASN A 271 5.75 15.05 8.97
N ILE A 272 6.13 13.77 8.82
CA ILE A 272 7.13 13.12 9.67
C ILE A 272 8.44 13.90 9.63
N GLN A 273 8.95 14.20 8.44
CA GLN A 273 10.21 14.93 8.25
C GLN A 273 10.12 16.37 8.78
N LYS A 274 9.02 17.07 8.49
CA LYS A 274 8.81 18.47 8.88
C LYS A 274 8.86 18.66 10.39
N PHE A 275 8.30 17.74 11.14
CA PHE A 275 8.19 17.87 12.60
C PHE A 275 9.21 17.00 13.34
N GLY A 276 9.97 16.14 12.67
CA GLY A 276 10.89 15.18 13.30
C GLY A 276 10.16 14.13 14.14
N LEU A 277 9.02 13.62 13.63
CA LEU A 277 8.21 12.64 14.35
C LEU A 277 8.92 11.28 14.39
N GLU A 278 9.21 10.83 15.61
CA GLU A 278 9.83 9.54 15.91
C GLU A 278 9.17 8.92 17.14
N PRO A 279 9.20 7.59 17.30
CA PRO A 279 8.74 6.93 18.52
C PRO A 279 9.44 7.50 19.74
N GLY A 280 8.65 7.94 20.74
CA GLY A 280 9.19 8.50 21.98
C GLY A 280 9.61 9.98 21.92
N ASN A 281 9.67 10.61 20.76
CA ASN A 281 9.95 12.05 20.65
C ASN A 281 8.71 12.88 20.96
N GLN A 282 8.48 13.10 22.25
CA GLN A 282 7.30 13.83 22.74
C GLN A 282 7.30 15.29 22.32
N GLU A 283 8.45 15.95 22.31
CA GLU A 283 8.57 17.38 21.95
C GLU A 283 8.13 17.60 20.49
N ALA A 284 8.65 16.82 19.57
CA ALA A 284 8.26 16.85 18.16
C ALA A 284 6.75 16.60 17.97
N TYR A 285 6.22 15.62 18.69
CA TYR A 285 4.79 15.32 18.65
C TYR A 285 3.94 16.48 19.16
N PHE A 286 4.28 17.08 20.30
CA PHE A 286 3.55 18.21 20.83
C PHE A 286 3.64 19.46 19.93
N ALA A 287 4.79 19.69 19.30
CA ALA A 287 4.96 20.78 18.33
C ALA A 287 4.03 20.58 17.11
N ALA A 288 3.99 19.37 16.56
CA ALA A 288 3.11 19.02 15.43
C ALA A 288 1.63 19.14 15.81
N ARG A 289 1.23 18.65 17.00
CA ARG A 289 -0.13 18.75 17.52
C ARG A 289 -0.56 20.20 17.74
N LYS A 290 0.31 21.03 18.34
CA LYS A 290 0.08 22.47 18.53
C LYS A 290 -0.11 23.16 17.18
N TYR A 291 0.72 22.84 16.20
CA TYR A 291 0.59 23.37 14.84
C TYR A 291 -0.75 22.98 14.20
N TYR A 292 -1.18 21.73 14.32
CA TYR A 292 -2.47 21.29 13.81
C TYR A 292 -3.63 22.06 14.47
N ASN A 293 -3.64 22.14 15.79
CA ASN A 293 -4.70 22.80 16.57
C ASN A 293 -4.75 24.32 16.37
N SER A 294 -3.61 24.97 16.10
CA SER A 294 -3.56 26.42 15.83
C SER A 294 -4.24 26.84 14.53
N ARG A 295 -4.58 25.87 13.67
CA ARG A 295 -5.26 26.18 12.41
C ARG A 295 -6.77 26.28 12.61
N PRO A 296 -7.43 27.25 11.93
CA PRO A 296 -8.88 27.25 11.86
C PRO A 296 -9.39 25.89 11.39
N MET A 297 -10.47 25.41 11.95
CA MET A 297 -10.96 24.04 11.73
C MET A 297 -11.14 23.66 10.25
N ALA A 298 -11.68 24.59 9.45
CA ALA A 298 -11.84 24.39 8.01
C ALA A 298 -10.50 24.24 7.23
N LYS A 299 -9.38 24.66 7.85
CA LYS A 299 -8.02 24.60 7.27
C LYS A 299 -7.14 23.53 7.93
N ARG A 300 -7.68 22.73 8.85
CA ARG A 300 -6.95 21.61 9.46
C ARG A 300 -6.75 20.50 8.44
N ASP A 301 -5.47 20.13 8.25
CA ASP A 301 -5.11 19.11 7.26
C ASP A 301 -5.39 17.71 7.82
N ILE A 302 -6.27 16.98 7.15
CA ILE A 302 -6.65 15.60 7.54
C ILE A 302 -5.47 14.62 7.45
N LYS A 303 -4.50 14.85 6.54
CA LYS A 303 -3.31 14.01 6.42
C LYS A 303 -2.34 14.24 7.58
N LEU A 304 -2.24 15.49 8.08
CA LEU A 304 -1.49 15.78 9.30
C LEU A 304 -2.18 15.17 10.52
N LEU A 305 -3.51 15.24 10.61
CA LEU A 305 -4.26 14.57 11.68
C LEU A 305 -3.98 13.06 11.67
N TYR A 306 -4.06 12.41 10.50
CA TYR A 306 -3.75 11.00 10.38
C TYR A 306 -2.31 10.70 10.80
N THR A 307 -1.35 11.52 10.37
CA THR A 307 0.05 11.38 10.80
C THR A 307 0.19 11.46 12.33
N LEU A 308 -0.48 12.41 12.97
CA LEU A 308 -0.49 12.54 14.44
C LEU A 308 -1.12 11.32 15.13
N ILE A 309 -2.19 10.78 14.59
CA ILE A 309 -2.82 9.57 15.11
C ILE A 309 -1.83 8.41 15.12
N LEU A 310 -1.05 8.23 14.05
CA LEU A 310 -0.07 7.14 13.92
C LEU A 310 1.02 7.18 15.01
N TYR A 311 1.38 8.37 15.48
CA TYR A 311 2.37 8.59 16.54
C TYR A 311 1.74 8.83 17.92
N GLY A 312 0.41 8.91 18.00
CA GLY A 312 -0.32 9.10 19.22
C GLY A 312 -0.50 7.83 20.05
N PHE A 313 -0.81 7.99 21.32
CA PHE A 313 -1.05 6.91 22.25
C PHE A 313 -2.13 5.97 21.74
N GLN A 314 -1.80 4.68 21.62
CA GLN A 314 -2.65 3.64 21.06
C GLN A 314 -3.27 3.96 19.68
N GLN A 315 -2.75 4.99 18.99
CA GLN A 315 -3.27 5.48 17.70
C GLN A 315 -4.76 5.87 17.76
N GLN A 316 -5.21 6.37 18.90
CA GLN A 316 -6.61 6.75 19.12
C GLN A 316 -6.93 8.12 18.51
N ILE A 317 -8.18 8.23 18.07
CA ILE A 317 -8.77 9.51 17.66
C ILE A 317 -9.41 10.12 18.91
N ARG A 318 -8.84 11.23 19.40
CA ARG A 318 -9.29 11.86 20.62
C ARG A 318 -9.25 13.38 20.48
N PHE A 319 -10.39 14.02 20.78
CA PHE A 319 -10.55 15.48 20.79
C PHE A 319 -11.09 15.96 22.14
N ASN A 320 -10.77 17.19 22.51
CA ASN A 320 -11.35 17.85 23.67
C ASN A 320 -12.65 18.60 23.31
N SER A 321 -13.28 19.25 24.29
CA SER A 321 -14.51 20.03 24.11
C SER A 321 -14.37 21.21 23.15
N ASP A 322 -13.16 21.73 22.97
CA ASP A 322 -12.84 22.82 22.05
C ASP A 322 -12.54 22.32 20.63
N HIS A 323 -12.74 21.02 20.42
CA HIS A 323 -12.46 20.32 19.16
C HIS A 323 -10.98 20.33 18.77
N ASP A 324 -10.08 20.43 19.73
CA ASP A 324 -8.67 20.26 19.51
C ASP A 324 -8.25 18.79 19.69
N PHE A 325 -7.42 18.31 18.79
CA PHE A 325 -6.83 16.98 18.90
C PHE A 325 -5.94 16.91 20.14
N ASN A 326 -6.26 16.05 21.10
CA ASN A 326 -5.63 16.01 22.41
C ASN A 326 -5.05 14.66 22.81
N ASN A 327 -4.96 13.70 21.84
CA ASN A 327 -4.32 12.43 22.13
C ASN A 327 -2.86 12.65 22.56
N PRO A 328 -2.36 12.02 23.64
CA PRO A 328 -0.96 12.12 24.05
C PRO A 328 -0.03 11.39 23.07
N PRO A 329 1.30 11.64 23.13
CA PRO A 329 2.27 10.89 22.34
C PRO A 329 2.27 9.41 22.70
N GLY A 330 2.57 8.54 21.72
CA GLY A 330 2.67 7.12 21.87
C GLY A 330 4.02 6.55 21.40
N ASN A 331 4.17 5.24 21.52
CA ASN A 331 5.37 4.51 21.07
C ASN A 331 5.20 3.81 19.73
N ARG A 332 4.05 4.00 19.08
CA ARG A 332 3.78 3.45 17.74
C ARG A 332 4.21 4.45 16.68
N TRP A 333 4.39 3.97 15.46
CA TRP A 333 4.81 4.81 14.33
C TRP A 333 4.25 4.28 13.01
N PHE A 334 4.53 5.02 11.95
CA PHE A 334 4.22 4.62 10.57
C PHE A 334 5.23 3.56 10.11
N ASN A 335 4.97 2.29 10.41
CA ASN A 335 5.79 1.14 10.04
C ASN A 335 5.22 0.41 8.81
N ASP A 336 5.96 -0.60 8.34
CA ASP A 336 5.63 -1.35 7.13
C ASP A 336 4.28 -2.09 7.21
N CYS A 337 3.90 -2.59 8.39
CA CYS A 337 2.59 -3.21 8.58
C CYS A 337 1.45 -2.19 8.44
N VAL A 338 1.64 -0.98 8.97
CA VAL A 338 0.67 0.13 8.82
C VAL A 338 0.64 0.60 7.38
N LEU A 339 1.79 0.71 6.72
CA LEU A 339 1.92 1.07 5.31
C LEU A 339 1.16 0.07 4.41
N ALA A 340 1.39 -1.23 4.59
CA ALA A 340 0.70 -2.29 3.83
C ALA A 340 -0.82 -2.25 4.06
N LYS A 341 -1.24 -2.04 5.32
CA LYS A 341 -2.66 -1.89 5.68
C LYS A 341 -3.28 -0.66 4.99
N PHE A 342 -2.60 0.48 5.02
CA PHE A 342 -3.06 1.71 4.38
C PHE A 342 -3.22 1.55 2.86
N ILE A 343 -2.20 1.03 2.19
CA ILE A 343 -2.20 0.88 0.73
C ILE A 343 -3.34 -0.03 0.28
N SER A 344 -3.48 -1.21 0.88
CA SER A 344 -4.50 -2.18 0.51
C SER A 344 -5.92 -1.67 0.77
N PHE A 345 -6.15 -1.02 1.91
CA PHE A 345 -7.45 -0.46 2.26
C PHE A 345 -7.81 0.70 1.32
N ALA A 346 -6.89 1.64 1.10
CA ALA A 346 -7.11 2.76 0.20
C ALA A 346 -7.36 2.31 -1.25
N ARG A 347 -6.64 1.28 -1.75
CA ARG A 347 -6.90 0.69 -3.06
C ARG A 347 -8.30 0.09 -3.12
N HIS A 348 -8.65 -0.74 -2.14
CA HIS A 348 -9.95 -1.39 -2.08
C HIS A 348 -11.11 -0.38 -2.06
N LEU A 349 -11.00 0.68 -1.24
CA LEU A 349 -12.03 1.74 -1.21
C LEU A 349 -12.20 2.47 -2.54
N LYS A 350 -11.12 2.64 -3.32
CA LYS A 350 -11.19 3.29 -4.64
C LYS A 350 -11.87 2.41 -5.69
N GLU A 351 -11.83 1.10 -5.50
CA GLU A 351 -12.48 0.13 -6.38
C GLU A 351 -13.97 -0.03 -6.07
N GLN A 352 -14.42 0.43 -4.88
CA GLN A 352 -15.82 0.38 -4.48
C GLN A 352 -16.58 1.64 -4.87
N TYR A 353 -17.87 1.50 -5.13
CA TYR A 353 -18.77 2.64 -5.28
C TYR A 353 -19.33 3.01 -3.89
N CYS A 354 -18.74 4.04 -3.27
CA CYS A 354 -19.06 4.49 -1.91
C CYS A 354 -19.58 5.93 -1.90
N THR A 355 -20.65 6.17 -1.16
CA THR A 355 -21.15 7.49 -0.78
C THR A 355 -20.93 7.73 0.71
N PHE A 356 -20.38 8.88 1.07
CA PHE A 356 -20.08 9.24 2.45
C PHE A 356 -21.09 10.23 3.00
N MET A 357 -21.64 9.93 4.19
CA MET A 357 -22.64 10.71 4.89
C MET A 357 -22.15 11.04 6.30
N GLN A 358 -22.71 12.07 6.90
CA GLN A 358 -22.43 12.48 8.28
C GLN A 358 -23.76 12.92 8.93
N ASP A 359 -24.70 12.02 8.98
CA ASP A 359 -26.03 12.30 9.49
C ASP A 359 -26.32 11.48 10.75
N ASP A 360 -27.31 11.92 11.52
CA ASP A 360 -27.87 11.10 12.59
C ASP A 360 -28.47 9.83 11.99
N PHE A 361 -28.34 8.72 12.74
CA PHE A 361 -28.80 7.40 12.28
C PHE A 361 -30.29 7.39 11.85
N MET A 362 -31.13 8.17 12.50
CA MET A 362 -32.55 8.28 12.16
C MET A 362 -32.72 8.86 10.74
N GLN A 363 -32.02 9.96 10.43
CA GLN A 363 -32.04 10.56 9.10
C GLN A 363 -31.40 9.65 8.06
N THR A 364 -30.36 8.94 8.46
CA THR A 364 -29.66 7.99 7.60
C THR A 364 -30.54 6.84 7.19
N LEU A 365 -31.36 6.30 8.12
CA LEU A 365 -32.27 5.20 7.82
C LEU A 365 -33.41 5.60 6.89
N GLU A 366 -33.84 6.87 6.87
CA GLU A 366 -34.87 7.38 5.96
C GLU A 366 -34.44 7.34 4.48
N VAL A 367 -33.14 7.26 4.19
CA VAL A 367 -32.60 7.16 2.81
C VAL A 367 -32.77 5.76 2.25
N LEU A 368 -32.91 4.73 3.09
CA LEU A 368 -33.03 3.34 2.68
C LEU A 368 -34.37 3.07 2.00
N LYS A 369 -34.32 2.19 1.01
CA LYS A 369 -35.49 1.70 0.27
C LYS A 369 -35.76 0.24 0.60
N ASN A 370 -36.96 -0.21 0.30
CA ASN A 370 -37.29 -1.61 0.46
C ASN A 370 -36.37 -2.49 -0.43
N GLY A 371 -35.70 -3.46 0.18
CA GLY A 371 -34.74 -4.33 -0.46
C GLY A 371 -33.27 -3.92 -0.25
N ASP A 372 -32.99 -2.72 0.29
CA ASP A 372 -31.64 -2.32 0.70
C ASP A 372 -31.22 -3.05 1.98
N PHE A 373 -29.93 -3.21 2.16
CA PHE A 373 -29.33 -3.86 3.34
C PHE A 373 -28.73 -2.81 4.29
N ALA A 374 -29.14 -2.83 5.56
CA ALA A 374 -28.55 -1.99 6.61
C ALA A 374 -27.67 -2.83 7.54
N TYR A 375 -26.43 -2.40 7.73
CA TYR A 375 -25.54 -2.91 8.77
C TYR A 375 -25.60 -1.96 9.96
N LEU A 376 -26.00 -2.50 11.13
CA LEU A 376 -26.20 -1.75 12.36
C LEU A 376 -25.21 -2.23 13.44
N ASP A 377 -24.32 -1.35 13.84
CA ASP A 377 -23.38 -1.56 14.95
C ASP A 377 -23.39 -0.33 15.86
N PRO A 378 -24.52 -0.07 16.55
CA PRO A 378 -24.66 1.11 17.37
C PRO A 378 -23.72 1.07 18.57
N PRO A 379 -23.42 2.23 19.19
CA PRO A 379 -22.72 2.28 20.46
C PRO A 379 -23.45 1.49 21.53
N TYR A 380 -22.70 0.74 22.37
CA TYR A 380 -23.31 -0.08 23.41
C TYR A 380 -23.62 0.73 24.67
N MET A 381 -24.84 0.67 25.16
CA MET A 381 -25.31 1.43 26.29
C MET A 381 -24.54 1.13 27.60
N LEU A 382 -24.13 -0.12 27.83
CA LEU A 382 -23.45 -0.54 29.04
C LEU A 382 -21.91 -0.47 28.99
N THR A 383 -21.33 -0.49 27.80
CA THR A 383 -19.88 -0.60 27.61
C THR A 383 -19.31 0.54 26.76
N CYS A 384 -20.10 1.60 26.57
CA CYS A 384 -19.63 2.77 25.84
C CYS A 384 -18.36 3.30 26.47
N GLY A 385 -17.22 2.93 25.89
CA GLY A 385 -16.03 3.73 26.00
C GLY A 385 -16.34 5.15 25.49
N SER A 386 -15.72 6.15 26.07
CA SER A 386 -15.89 7.52 25.62
C SER A 386 -15.47 7.64 24.16
N TYR A 387 -16.41 7.78 23.24
CA TYR A 387 -16.16 8.24 21.89
C TYR A 387 -15.69 9.70 21.98
N ASN A 388 -14.39 9.89 22.05
CA ASN A 388 -13.79 11.21 22.30
C ASN A 388 -13.77 12.05 21.00
N ASP A 389 -14.94 12.40 20.52
CA ASP A 389 -15.15 13.23 19.33
C ASP A 389 -15.20 14.74 19.61
N GLY A 390 -14.95 15.16 20.88
CA GLY A 390 -15.08 16.54 21.31
C GLY A 390 -16.53 16.97 21.56
N LYS A 391 -17.44 16.04 21.85
CA LYS A 391 -18.88 16.28 22.08
C LYS A 391 -19.62 16.85 20.86
N ARG A 392 -19.21 16.45 19.66
CA ARG A 392 -19.77 16.94 18.40
C ARG A 392 -21.02 16.20 17.97
N GLY A 393 -22.05 16.23 18.77
CA GLY A 393 -23.34 15.67 18.46
C GLY A 393 -23.61 14.32 19.13
N PHE A 394 -22.59 13.64 19.69
CA PHE A 394 -22.79 12.42 20.42
C PHE A 394 -22.85 12.65 21.94
N GLY A 395 -24.03 12.79 22.46
CA GLY A 395 -24.29 12.92 23.91
C GLY A 395 -24.25 11.61 24.69
N GLY A 396 -23.90 10.50 24.05
CA GLY A 396 -23.96 9.13 24.57
C GLY A 396 -25.17 8.36 24.01
N TRP A 397 -25.04 7.03 23.97
CA TRP A 397 -26.15 6.14 23.56
C TRP A 397 -27.11 5.92 24.73
N THR A 398 -28.40 6.21 24.51
CA THR A 398 -29.43 6.15 25.55
C THR A 398 -30.49 5.11 25.20
N ARG A 399 -31.32 4.76 26.16
CA ARG A 399 -32.48 3.86 25.94
C ARG A 399 -33.47 4.44 24.90
N ALA A 400 -33.54 5.77 24.78
CA ALA A 400 -34.38 6.41 23.77
C ALA A 400 -33.83 6.15 22.37
N HIS A 401 -32.50 6.21 22.18
CA HIS A 401 -31.86 5.86 20.91
C HIS A 401 -32.05 4.39 20.54
N GLU A 402 -31.92 3.48 21.55
CA GLU A 402 -32.18 2.05 21.37
C GLU A 402 -33.62 1.80 20.88
N ASN A 403 -34.60 2.39 21.58
CA ASN A 403 -36.02 2.24 21.21
C ASN A 403 -36.37 2.90 19.86
N ALA A 404 -35.59 3.88 19.41
CA ALA A 404 -35.80 4.52 18.11
C ALA A 404 -35.16 3.72 16.97
N LEU A 405 -34.11 2.93 17.26
CA LEU A 405 -33.43 2.12 16.26
C LEU A 405 -34.21 0.83 15.96
N PHE A 406 -34.86 0.23 16.97
CA PHE A 406 -35.64 -1.02 16.92
C PHE A 406 -37.14 -0.79 17.17
#